data_79a81d272a00f5516d5c35f19c038f99
#
_entry.id   79a81d272a00f5516d5c35f19c038f99
#
_cell.length_a   1.000
_cell.length_b   1.000
_cell.length_c   1.000
_cell.angle_alpha   90.00
_cell.angle_beta   90.00
_cell.angle_gamma   90.00
#
_symmetry.space_group_name_H-M   'P 1'
#
loop_
_entity.id
_entity.type
_entity.pdbx_description
1 polymer ?
#
loop_
_entity_poly.entity_id
_entity_poly.type
_entity_poly.pdbx_seq_one_letter_code
_entity_poly.pdbx_strand_id
1 'polypeptide(L)'
;INSAIEAQEKFFAPLREFNDQKRKNKEKQYKPKLYMCLGNHEDRITRATNSAPELDGAISIGDLQYKKFGWKVIDFKSTLTLFGITFSHYFTTGISGRPISSVHLGHTLVSKLHCSAVQGHTHLYNHAEQTRPDGQKIFGLSAGCFSHPDYTENWCRDTEHQWWRGVIMLKELDGEGYYDEIVAITQRKLLRDYL
;
A
#
# COMPACT_ATOMS: atom_id res chain seq x y z
N ILE A 1 -11.53 -7.20 -13.44
CA ILE A 1 -11.94 -5.79 -13.35
C ILE A 1 -13.14 -5.64 -12.44
N ASN A 2 -14.28 -6.30 -12.73
CA ASN A 2 -15.52 -6.16 -11.95
C ASN A 2 -15.31 -6.44 -10.45
N SER A 3 -14.65 -7.54 -10.10
CA SER A 3 -14.35 -7.87 -8.71
C SER A 3 -13.51 -6.80 -7.99
N ALA A 4 -12.62 -6.12 -8.70
CA ALA A 4 -11.82 -5.02 -8.14
C ALA A 4 -12.69 -3.77 -7.89
N ILE A 5 -13.65 -3.49 -8.77
CA ILE A 5 -14.62 -2.39 -8.58
C ILE A 5 -15.54 -2.69 -7.40
N GLU A 6 -16.09 -3.91 -7.32
CA GLU A 6 -16.93 -4.34 -6.20
C GLU A 6 -16.19 -4.27 -4.85
N ALA A 7 -14.91 -4.65 -4.83
CA ALA A 7 -14.09 -4.54 -3.64
C ALA A 7 -13.93 -3.08 -3.19
N GLN A 8 -13.73 -2.15 -4.12
CA GLN A 8 -13.65 -0.72 -3.80
C GLN A 8 -15.01 -0.18 -3.33
N GLU A 9 -16.12 -0.59 -3.96
CA GLU A 9 -17.46 -0.18 -3.50
C GLU A 9 -17.70 -0.61 -2.04
N LYS A 10 -17.36 -1.84 -1.69
CA LYS A 10 -17.45 -2.34 -0.30
C LYS A 10 -16.52 -1.59 0.64
N PHE A 11 -15.28 -1.35 0.22
CA PHE A 11 -14.28 -0.64 1.03
C PHE A 11 -14.70 0.79 1.38
N PHE A 12 -15.31 1.50 0.45
CA PHE A 12 -15.73 2.89 0.66
C PHE A 12 -17.16 3.04 1.20
N ALA A 13 -17.96 1.97 1.28
CA ALA A 13 -19.33 2.05 1.78
C ALA A 13 -19.43 2.66 3.19
N PRO A 14 -18.65 2.23 4.20
CA PRO A 14 -18.72 2.81 5.54
C PRO A 14 -18.36 4.29 5.57
N LEU A 15 -17.37 4.72 4.77
CA LEU A 15 -16.99 6.13 4.69
C LEU A 15 -18.11 6.98 4.06
N ARG A 16 -18.78 6.46 3.03
CA ARG A 16 -19.93 7.14 2.40
C ARG A 16 -21.07 7.29 3.40
N GLU A 17 -21.44 6.22 4.09
CA GLU A 17 -22.50 6.24 5.11
C GLU A 17 -22.20 7.23 6.23
N PHE A 18 -20.99 7.21 6.76
CA PHE A 18 -20.53 8.18 7.76
C PHE A 18 -20.66 9.62 7.27
N ASN A 19 -20.20 9.91 6.07
CA ASN A 19 -20.26 11.24 5.49
C ASN A 19 -21.68 11.69 5.15
N ASP A 20 -22.57 10.76 4.80
CA ASP A 20 -23.99 11.05 4.57
C ASP A 20 -24.70 11.45 5.89
N GLN A 21 -24.37 10.78 6.99
CA GLN A 21 -24.88 11.19 8.32
C GLN A 21 -24.35 12.57 8.70
N LYS A 22 -23.03 12.82 8.53
CA LYS A 22 -22.44 14.14 8.78
C LYS A 22 -23.10 15.24 7.95
N ARG A 23 -23.38 14.97 6.67
CA ARG A 23 -24.08 15.92 5.79
C ARG A 23 -25.49 16.21 6.26
N LYS A 24 -26.27 15.19 6.67
CA LYS A 24 -27.63 15.36 7.21
C LYS A 24 -27.64 16.22 8.48
N ASN A 25 -26.62 16.04 9.33
CA ASN A 25 -26.46 16.79 10.58
C ASN A 25 -25.82 18.17 10.38
N LYS A 26 -25.50 18.58 9.14
CA LYS A 26 -24.78 19.83 8.82
C LYS A 26 -23.37 19.89 9.47
N GLU A 27 -22.77 18.74 9.70
CA GLU A 27 -21.43 18.60 10.27
C GLU A 27 -20.36 18.46 9.17
N LYS A 28 -19.08 18.71 9.55
CA LYS A 28 -17.96 18.56 8.64
C LYS A 28 -17.77 17.10 8.25
N GLN A 29 -17.75 16.83 6.95
CA GLN A 29 -17.45 15.52 6.40
C GLN A 29 -15.96 15.16 6.56
N TYR A 30 -15.67 13.88 6.72
CA TYR A 30 -14.30 13.36 6.67
C TYR A 30 -13.89 13.06 5.23
N LYS A 31 -12.90 13.76 4.74
CA LYS A 31 -12.41 13.64 3.34
C LYS A 31 -10.90 13.33 3.35
N PRO A 32 -10.50 12.08 3.56
CA PRO A 32 -9.09 11.70 3.54
C PRO A 32 -8.50 11.89 2.14
N LYS A 33 -7.20 12.18 2.08
CA LYS A 33 -6.45 12.11 0.83
C LYS A 33 -6.08 10.65 0.59
N LEU A 34 -6.41 10.16 -0.59
CA LEU A 34 -6.24 8.76 -0.97
C LEU A 34 -5.13 8.63 -2.02
N TYR A 35 -4.19 7.73 -1.80
CA TYR A 35 -3.10 7.46 -2.72
C TYR A 35 -3.00 5.95 -2.97
N MET A 36 -2.85 5.56 -4.24
CA MET A 36 -2.70 4.16 -4.67
C MET A 36 -1.40 4.01 -5.43
N CYS A 37 -0.43 3.34 -4.84
CA CYS A 37 0.77 2.91 -5.55
C CYS A 37 0.45 1.62 -6.32
N LEU A 38 0.38 1.69 -7.65
CA LEU A 38 0.10 0.52 -8.48
C LEU A 38 1.18 -0.54 -8.30
N GLY A 39 0.74 -1.79 -8.24
CA GLY A 39 1.60 -2.95 -8.06
C GLY A 39 1.81 -3.76 -9.34
N ASN A 40 2.55 -4.84 -9.18
CA ASN A 40 2.78 -5.79 -10.26
C ASN A 40 1.51 -6.53 -10.72
N HIS A 41 0.43 -6.50 -9.92
CA HIS A 41 -0.86 -7.07 -10.29
C HIS A 41 -1.58 -6.17 -11.30
N GLU A 42 -1.62 -4.86 -11.07
CA GLU A 42 -2.15 -3.89 -12.04
C GLU A 42 -1.29 -3.85 -13.31
N ASP A 43 0.04 -3.97 -13.18
CA ASP A 43 0.97 -4.00 -14.30
C ASP A 43 0.74 -5.22 -15.22
N ARG A 44 0.09 -6.30 -14.75
CA ARG A 44 -0.32 -7.42 -15.60
C ARG A 44 -1.25 -6.97 -16.73
N ILE A 45 -2.10 -5.97 -16.51
CA ILE A 45 -2.99 -5.42 -17.54
C ILE A 45 -2.14 -4.78 -18.63
N THR A 46 -1.21 -3.89 -18.26
CA THR A 46 -0.29 -3.25 -19.21
C THR A 46 0.56 -4.26 -19.98
N ARG A 47 1.06 -5.28 -19.30
CA ARG A 47 1.85 -6.34 -19.97
C ARG A 47 1.00 -7.18 -20.91
N ALA A 48 -0.25 -7.47 -20.56
CA ALA A 48 -1.17 -8.20 -21.42
C ALA A 48 -1.47 -7.42 -22.70
N THR A 49 -1.79 -6.13 -22.61
CA THR A 49 -2.04 -5.28 -23.80
C THR A 49 -0.79 -5.13 -24.67
N ASN A 50 0.39 -5.00 -24.08
CA ASN A 50 1.65 -4.95 -24.82
C ASN A 50 2.00 -6.27 -25.54
N SER A 51 1.54 -7.41 -25.01
CA SER A 51 1.82 -8.74 -25.57
C SER A 51 0.77 -9.22 -26.57
N ALA A 52 -0.42 -8.65 -26.53
CA ALA A 52 -1.57 -9.00 -27.34
C ALA A 52 -2.22 -7.73 -27.89
N PRO A 53 -1.78 -7.23 -29.08
CA PRO A 53 -2.26 -5.98 -29.66
C PRO A 53 -3.80 -5.91 -29.84
N GLU A 54 -4.45 -7.04 -29.99
CA GLU A 54 -5.92 -7.14 -30.03
C GLU A 54 -6.63 -6.70 -28.75
N LEU A 55 -5.91 -6.63 -27.64
CA LEU A 55 -6.43 -6.13 -26.37
C LEU A 55 -6.25 -4.60 -26.20
N ASP A 56 -5.53 -3.96 -27.12
CA ASP A 56 -5.32 -2.52 -27.06
C ASP A 56 -6.66 -1.79 -27.24
N GLY A 57 -6.95 -0.87 -26.32
CA GLY A 57 -8.24 -0.21 -26.24
C GLY A 57 -9.40 -1.04 -25.67
N ALA A 58 -9.25 -2.36 -25.52
CA ALA A 58 -10.29 -3.21 -24.93
C ALA A 58 -10.17 -3.30 -23.41
N ILE A 59 -8.96 -3.20 -22.86
CA ILE A 59 -8.68 -3.26 -21.42
C ILE A 59 -7.54 -2.32 -21.05
N SER A 60 -7.68 -1.62 -19.93
CA SER A 60 -6.68 -0.69 -19.41
C SER A 60 -6.68 -0.65 -17.88
N ILE A 61 -5.67 -0.06 -17.28
CA ILE A 61 -5.66 0.26 -15.83
C ILE A 61 -6.82 1.22 -15.48
N GLY A 62 -7.23 2.07 -16.42
CA GLY A 62 -8.37 2.99 -16.25
C GLY A 62 -9.68 2.28 -15.91
N ASP A 63 -9.87 1.05 -16.41
CA ASP A 63 -11.06 0.24 -16.15
C ASP A 63 -11.19 -0.24 -14.69
N LEU A 64 -10.11 -0.15 -13.90
CA LEU A 64 -10.16 -0.38 -12.46
C LEU A 64 -10.83 0.77 -11.69
N GLN A 65 -11.09 1.90 -12.35
CA GLN A 65 -11.83 3.06 -11.85
C GLN A 65 -11.27 3.68 -10.56
N TYR A 66 -9.99 3.49 -10.24
CA TYR A 66 -9.36 4.04 -9.02
C TYR A 66 -9.63 5.55 -8.86
N LYS A 67 -9.51 6.33 -9.94
CA LYS A 67 -9.75 7.77 -9.92
C LYS A 67 -11.20 8.12 -9.57
N LYS A 68 -12.18 7.31 -9.99
CA LYS A 68 -13.61 7.50 -9.65
C LYS A 68 -13.86 7.36 -8.15
N PHE A 69 -13.09 6.48 -7.47
CA PHE A 69 -13.14 6.31 -6.02
C PHE A 69 -12.32 7.36 -5.25
N GLY A 70 -11.70 8.30 -5.93
CA GLY A 70 -10.95 9.40 -5.32
C GLY A 70 -9.47 9.11 -5.10
N TRP A 71 -8.95 8.01 -5.60
CA TRP A 71 -7.53 7.70 -5.51
C TRP A 71 -6.68 8.60 -6.41
N LYS A 72 -5.62 9.17 -5.86
CA LYS A 72 -4.50 9.65 -6.64
C LYS A 72 -3.60 8.46 -6.95
N VAL A 73 -3.58 8.07 -8.21
CA VAL A 73 -2.84 6.90 -8.68
C VAL A 73 -1.39 7.28 -8.94
N ILE A 74 -0.48 6.46 -8.43
CA ILE A 74 0.97 6.53 -8.62
C ILE A 74 1.37 5.33 -9.47
N ASP A 75 2.00 5.57 -10.59
CA ASP A 75 2.34 4.53 -11.56
C ASP A 75 3.24 3.45 -10.97
N PHE A 76 3.15 2.25 -11.53
CA PHE A 76 4.00 1.13 -11.12
C PHE A 76 5.48 1.48 -11.22
N LYS A 77 6.27 1.13 -10.21
CA LYS A 77 7.68 1.49 -10.01
C LYS A 77 7.95 2.97 -9.77
N SER A 78 6.93 3.82 -9.74
CA SER A 78 7.08 5.20 -9.30
C SER A 78 7.00 5.32 -7.78
N THR A 79 7.50 6.43 -7.27
CA THR A 79 7.50 6.73 -5.83
C THR A 79 6.60 7.93 -5.52
N LEU A 80 6.07 7.96 -4.32
CA LEU A 80 5.35 9.08 -3.75
C LEU A 80 6.01 9.48 -2.45
N THR A 81 6.37 10.74 -2.29
CA THR A 81 6.86 11.24 -1.00
C THR A 81 5.80 12.10 -0.33
N LEU A 82 5.45 11.76 0.91
CA LEU A 82 4.53 12.50 1.78
C LEU A 82 5.18 12.65 3.15
N PHE A 83 5.20 13.86 3.68
CA PHE A 83 5.79 14.16 5.00
C PHE A 83 7.22 13.62 5.16
N GLY A 84 8.05 13.69 4.12
CA GLY A 84 9.40 13.15 4.13
C GLY A 84 9.52 11.61 4.02
N ILE A 85 8.42 10.89 4.02
CA ILE A 85 8.37 9.43 3.88
C ILE A 85 8.11 9.07 2.42
N THR A 86 8.91 8.18 1.86
CA THR A 86 8.78 7.71 0.47
C THR A 86 8.04 6.39 0.41
N PHE A 87 7.01 6.34 -0.42
CA PHE A 87 6.13 5.18 -0.62
C PHE A 87 6.29 4.64 -2.03
N SER A 88 6.30 3.32 -2.17
CA SER A 88 6.20 2.62 -3.45
C SER A 88 5.59 1.23 -3.24
N HIS A 89 5.09 0.61 -4.30
CA HIS A 89 4.70 -0.80 -4.23
C HIS A 89 5.89 -1.67 -3.81
N TYR A 90 7.05 -1.46 -4.44
CA TYR A 90 8.36 -1.93 -3.99
C TYR A 90 9.46 -1.00 -4.51
N PHE A 91 10.60 -1.02 -3.84
CA PHE A 91 11.80 -0.34 -4.30
C PHE A 91 12.73 -1.31 -5.00
N THR A 92 13.52 -0.80 -5.94
CA THR A 92 14.57 -1.54 -6.64
C THR A 92 15.91 -0.91 -6.34
N THR A 93 16.95 -1.72 -6.31
CA THR A 93 18.32 -1.23 -6.20
C THR A 93 19.21 -1.93 -7.22
N GLY A 94 20.25 -1.22 -7.65
CA GLY A 94 21.22 -1.73 -8.63
C GLY A 94 20.63 -1.83 -10.04
N ILE A 95 21.42 -2.38 -10.93
CA ILE A 95 21.17 -2.44 -12.38
C ILE A 95 20.07 -3.47 -12.72
N SER A 96 19.91 -4.50 -11.89
CA SER A 96 18.98 -5.61 -12.21
C SER A 96 17.51 -5.24 -12.13
N GLY A 97 17.15 -4.11 -11.50
CA GLY A 97 15.76 -3.69 -11.32
C GLY A 97 14.90 -4.67 -10.52
N ARG A 98 15.51 -5.59 -9.76
CA ARG A 98 14.79 -6.53 -8.91
C ARG A 98 14.26 -5.83 -7.65
N PRO A 99 13.07 -6.23 -7.16
CA PRO A 99 12.55 -5.73 -5.89
C PRO A 99 13.56 -5.95 -4.76
N ILE A 100 13.66 -4.98 -3.85
CA ILE A 100 14.37 -5.19 -2.59
C ILE A 100 13.61 -6.25 -1.81
N SER A 101 14.27 -7.35 -1.51
CA SER A 101 13.75 -8.42 -0.66
C SER A 101 14.83 -8.90 0.30
N SER A 102 14.42 -9.23 1.52
CA SER A 102 15.32 -9.68 2.59
C SER A 102 14.47 -10.21 3.75
N VAL A 103 15.04 -11.08 4.57
CA VAL A 103 14.45 -11.46 5.87
C VAL A 103 14.36 -10.25 6.80
N HIS A 104 15.31 -9.31 6.71
CA HIS A 104 15.34 -8.06 7.48
C HIS A 104 15.02 -6.87 6.56
N LEU A 105 13.84 -6.90 5.96
CA LEU A 105 13.48 -5.97 4.88
C LEU A 105 13.49 -4.51 5.29
N GLY A 106 12.97 -4.18 6.47
CA GLY A 106 12.99 -2.80 6.99
C GLY A 106 14.41 -2.24 7.10
N HIS A 107 15.33 -3.01 7.69
CA HIS A 107 16.75 -2.65 7.76
C HIS A 107 17.37 -2.52 6.36
N THR A 108 17.02 -3.42 5.44
CA THR A 108 17.54 -3.38 4.07
C THR A 108 17.06 -2.13 3.34
N LEU A 109 15.81 -1.71 3.56
CA LEU A 109 15.28 -0.47 2.99
C LEU A 109 16.08 0.75 3.45
N VAL A 110 16.22 0.97 4.76
CA VAL A 110 16.99 2.12 5.28
C VAL A 110 18.43 2.11 4.80
N SER A 111 19.09 0.94 4.84
CA SER A 111 20.51 0.81 4.45
C SER A 111 20.76 1.07 2.96
N LYS A 112 19.75 0.84 2.11
CA LYS A 112 19.89 1.00 0.64
C LYS A 112 19.33 2.32 0.13
N LEU A 113 18.30 2.84 0.76
CA LEU A 113 17.61 4.05 0.30
C LEU A 113 18.03 5.30 1.05
N HIS A 114 18.62 5.16 2.24
CA HIS A 114 19.08 6.26 3.11
C HIS A 114 18.01 7.30 3.43
N CYS A 115 16.73 6.89 3.40
CA CYS A 115 15.57 7.71 3.74
C CYS A 115 14.50 6.86 4.37
N SER A 116 13.49 7.50 4.95
CA SER A 116 12.29 6.79 5.42
C SER A 116 11.49 6.27 4.23
N ALA A 117 11.21 4.96 4.24
CA ALA A 117 10.61 4.27 3.10
C ALA A 117 9.58 3.22 3.54
N VAL A 118 8.46 3.17 2.84
CA VAL A 118 7.40 2.20 3.04
C VAL A 118 7.12 1.47 1.74
N GLN A 119 7.11 0.13 1.79
CA GLN A 119 6.70 -0.72 0.67
C GLN A 119 5.74 -1.82 1.10
N GLY A 120 5.00 -2.39 0.12
CA GLY A 120 4.21 -3.60 0.23
C GLY A 120 4.91 -4.80 -0.41
N HIS A 121 4.26 -5.42 -1.38
CA HIS A 121 4.75 -6.46 -2.30
C HIS A 121 5.12 -7.80 -1.68
N THR A 122 5.95 -7.82 -0.64
CA THR A 122 6.44 -9.04 -0.02
C THR A 122 5.43 -9.71 0.91
N HIS A 123 4.35 -9.02 1.24
CA HIS A 123 3.30 -9.44 2.19
C HIS A 123 3.81 -9.65 3.62
N LEU A 124 5.07 -9.36 3.90
CA LEU A 124 5.68 -9.46 5.22
C LEU A 124 5.55 -8.15 5.98
N TYR A 125 5.38 -8.21 7.28
CA TYR A 125 5.57 -7.07 8.15
C TYR A 125 7.00 -7.08 8.67
N ASN A 126 7.73 -6.02 8.41
CA ASN A 126 9.06 -5.82 8.95
C ASN A 126 9.33 -4.33 9.08
N HIS A 127 9.81 -3.91 10.25
CA HIS A 127 10.08 -2.53 10.59
C HIS A 127 11.48 -2.42 11.17
N ALA A 128 12.23 -1.40 10.78
CA ALA A 128 13.52 -1.07 11.35
C ALA A 128 13.76 0.43 11.32
N GLU A 129 14.45 0.94 12.32
CA GLU A 129 14.84 2.34 12.45
C GLU A 129 16.34 2.47 12.39
N GLN A 130 16.80 3.63 11.96
CA GLN A 130 18.21 4.02 11.96
C GLN A 130 18.31 5.51 12.22
N THR A 131 19.30 5.90 13.02
CA THR A 131 19.67 7.31 13.17
C THR A 131 20.85 7.61 12.25
N ARG A 132 20.72 8.63 11.44
CA ARG A 132 21.77 9.12 10.56
C ARG A 132 22.83 9.90 11.35
N PRO A 133 24.03 10.09 10.79
CA PRO A 133 25.09 10.87 11.48
C PRO A 133 24.72 12.32 11.80
N ASP A 134 23.76 12.89 11.05
CA ASP A 134 23.22 14.24 11.30
C ASP A 134 22.15 14.27 12.42
N GLY A 135 21.87 13.13 13.05
CA GLY A 135 20.88 12.98 14.11
C GLY A 135 19.46 12.70 13.61
N GLN A 136 19.20 12.79 12.30
CA GLN A 136 17.87 12.50 11.74
C GLN A 136 17.55 11.00 11.86
N LYS A 137 16.38 10.69 12.41
CA LYS A 137 15.84 9.33 12.41
C LYS A 137 15.16 9.03 11.09
N ILE A 138 15.40 7.84 10.58
CA ILE A 138 14.75 7.29 9.38
C ILE A 138 14.29 5.85 9.67
N PHE A 139 13.33 5.37 8.91
CA PHE A 139 12.81 4.02 9.07
C PHE A 139 12.52 3.33 7.73
N GLY A 140 12.59 2.01 7.75
CA GLY A 140 12.13 1.15 6.66
C GLY A 140 10.98 0.29 7.13
N LEU A 141 9.90 0.25 6.36
CA LEU A 141 8.70 -0.48 6.68
C LEU A 141 8.23 -1.31 5.49
N SER A 142 8.09 -2.61 5.69
CA SER A 142 7.29 -3.48 4.85
C SER A 142 5.92 -3.65 5.49
N ALA A 143 4.86 -3.24 4.78
CA ALA A 143 3.54 -3.01 5.36
C ALA A 143 2.60 -4.23 5.34
N GLY A 144 3.12 -5.41 4.98
CA GLY A 144 2.28 -6.61 4.90
C GLY A 144 1.29 -6.57 3.72
N CYS A 145 0.12 -7.16 3.92
CA CYS A 145 -0.97 -7.18 2.95
C CYS A 145 -2.35 -7.06 3.64
N PHE A 146 -3.41 -6.97 2.85
CA PHE A 146 -4.79 -6.96 3.34
C PHE A 146 -5.67 -7.90 2.52
N SER A 147 -5.16 -9.11 2.21
CA SER A 147 -5.92 -10.15 1.52
C SER A 147 -6.88 -10.87 2.47
N HIS A 148 -7.98 -11.42 1.93
CA HIS A 148 -8.88 -12.26 2.73
C HIS A 148 -8.12 -13.48 3.29
N PRO A 149 -8.35 -13.89 4.56
CA PRO A 149 -7.63 -15.00 5.17
C PRO A 149 -7.75 -16.33 4.43
N ASP A 150 -8.94 -16.59 3.85
CA ASP A 150 -9.23 -17.84 3.14
C ASP A 150 -8.82 -17.78 1.66
N TYR A 151 -8.24 -16.66 1.21
CA TYR A 151 -7.80 -16.51 -0.17
C TYR A 151 -6.33 -16.86 -0.29
N THR A 152 -6.04 -17.98 -0.94
CA THR A 152 -4.70 -18.45 -1.24
C THR A 152 -4.47 -18.49 -2.74
N GLU A 153 -3.47 -17.77 -3.23
CA GLU A 153 -3.04 -17.89 -4.62
C GLU A 153 -2.12 -19.12 -4.78
N ASN A 154 -2.25 -19.83 -5.90
CA ASN A 154 -1.50 -21.07 -6.15
C ASN A 154 0.03 -20.90 -6.09
N TRP A 155 0.52 -19.71 -6.41
CA TRP A 155 1.96 -19.40 -6.42
C TRP A 155 2.57 -19.18 -5.02
N CYS A 156 1.75 -18.99 -3.98
CA CYS A 156 2.22 -18.62 -2.64
C CYS A 156 1.96 -19.67 -1.57
N ARG A 157 1.44 -20.85 -1.92
CA ARG A 157 1.05 -21.91 -0.97
C ARG A 157 2.09 -22.22 0.09
N ASP A 158 3.37 -22.19 -0.28
CA ASP A 158 4.47 -22.55 0.63
C ASP A 158 4.94 -21.38 1.51
N THR A 159 4.52 -20.15 1.24
CA THR A 159 4.99 -18.95 1.93
C THR A 159 3.89 -18.13 2.60
N GLU A 160 2.63 -18.41 2.29
CA GLU A 160 1.47 -17.66 2.79
C GLU A 160 1.38 -17.59 4.31
N HIS A 161 1.83 -18.64 5.01
CA HIS A 161 1.87 -18.68 6.47
C HIS A 161 2.74 -17.58 7.08
N GLN A 162 3.66 -16.98 6.31
CA GLN A 162 4.51 -15.88 6.74
C GLN A 162 3.86 -14.52 6.54
N TRP A 163 2.72 -14.43 5.85
CA TRP A 163 2.09 -13.16 5.52
C TRP A 163 1.50 -12.49 6.76
N TRP A 164 1.79 -11.22 6.88
CA TRP A 164 1.14 -10.38 7.86
C TRP A 164 -0.03 -9.64 7.20
N ARG A 165 -1.23 -9.85 7.73
CA ARG A 165 -2.45 -9.21 7.23
C ARG A 165 -2.91 -8.16 8.23
N GLY A 166 -3.08 -6.92 7.78
CA GLY A 166 -3.49 -5.83 8.65
C GLY A 166 -3.34 -4.45 8.03
N VAL A 167 -3.47 -3.45 8.89
CA VAL A 167 -3.28 -2.04 8.56
C VAL A 167 -2.26 -1.42 9.50
N ILE A 168 -1.55 -0.40 9.02
CA ILE A 168 -0.56 0.32 9.80
C ILE A 168 -0.93 1.79 9.81
N MET A 169 -0.88 2.39 10.99
CA MET A 169 -1.03 3.83 11.18
C MET A 169 0.29 4.40 11.70
N LEU A 170 0.78 5.42 11.04
CA LEU A 170 1.85 6.29 11.52
C LEU A 170 1.21 7.55 12.03
N LYS A 171 1.44 7.91 13.28
CA LYS A 171 0.83 9.06 13.92
C LYS A 171 1.88 10.09 14.27
N GLU A 172 1.42 11.35 14.36
CA GLU A 172 2.25 12.47 14.77
C GLU A 172 3.54 12.58 13.94
N LEU A 173 3.32 12.74 12.62
CA LEU A 173 4.41 12.87 11.65
C LEU A 173 5.10 14.21 11.84
N ASP A 174 6.43 14.20 11.94
CA ASP A 174 7.27 15.39 12.07
C ASP A 174 7.36 16.26 10.80
N GLY A 175 6.93 15.71 9.66
CA GLY A 175 7.04 16.34 8.34
C GLY A 175 8.38 16.13 7.65
N GLU A 176 9.37 15.60 8.34
CA GLU A 176 10.75 15.39 7.87
C GLU A 176 11.04 13.89 7.60
N GLY A 177 10.06 13.04 7.82
CA GLY A 177 10.17 11.62 7.48
C GLY A 177 10.17 10.68 8.68
N TYR A 178 9.73 11.14 9.85
CA TYR A 178 9.60 10.29 11.03
C TYR A 178 8.23 10.45 11.70
N TYR A 179 7.96 9.67 12.72
CA TYR A 179 6.69 9.59 13.44
C TYR A 179 6.94 9.34 14.95
N ASP A 180 5.99 9.72 15.79
CA ASP A 180 6.10 9.44 17.24
C ASP A 180 5.48 8.09 17.61
N GLU A 181 4.43 7.64 16.88
CA GLU A 181 3.77 6.38 17.18
C GLU A 181 3.49 5.56 15.90
N ILE A 182 3.85 4.28 15.90
CA ILE A 182 3.42 3.30 14.91
C ILE A 182 2.42 2.32 15.53
N VAL A 183 1.26 2.16 14.90
CA VAL A 183 0.22 1.22 15.33
C VAL A 183 -0.03 0.21 14.23
N ALA A 184 0.38 -1.04 14.45
CA ALA A 184 0.11 -2.15 13.56
C ALA A 184 -1.09 -2.95 14.08
N ILE A 185 -2.19 -2.98 13.30
CA ILE A 185 -3.43 -3.66 13.68
C ILE A 185 -3.64 -4.83 12.74
N THR A 186 -3.60 -6.05 13.28
CA THR A 186 -3.83 -7.25 12.47
C THR A 186 -5.27 -7.33 11.99
N GLN A 187 -5.48 -7.91 10.82
CA GLN A 187 -6.81 -8.15 10.29
C GLN A 187 -7.68 -8.97 11.26
N ARG A 188 -7.09 -9.97 11.93
CA ARG A 188 -7.76 -10.75 12.99
C ARG A 188 -8.30 -9.85 14.12
N LYS A 189 -7.53 -8.84 14.53
CA LYS A 189 -7.99 -7.87 15.55
C LYS A 189 -9.12 -7.01 15.01
N LEU A 190 -9.02 -6.53 13.78
CA LEU A 190 -10.08 -5.74 13.14
C LEU A 190 -11.39 -6.54 13.05
N LEU A 191 -11.32 -7.79 12.61
CA LEU A 191 -12.50 -8.68 12.53
C LEU A 191 -13.14 -8.91 13.90
N ARG A 192 -12.36 -9.12 14.95
CA ARG A 192 -12.87 -9.34 16.29
C ARG A 192 -13.52 -8.10 16.90
N ASP A 193 -12.94 -6.92 16.68
CA ASP A 193 -13.31 -5.68 17.37
C ASP A 193 -14.42 -4.89 16.64
N TYR A 194 -14.67 -5.17 15.34
CA TYR A 194 -15.58 -4.37 14.50
C TYR A 194 -16.60 -5.20 13.68
N LEU A 195 -16.53 -6.51 13.68
CA LEU A 195 -17.50 -7.41 13.05
C LEU A 195 -18.06 -8.42 14.04
#